data_e199d4ff35227cc39c153c5bb689de11
#
_entry.id   e199d4ff35227cc39c153c5bb689de11
#
_cell.length_a   1.000
_cell.length_b   1.000
_cell.length_c   1.000
_cell.angle_alpha   90.00
_cell.angle_beta   90.00
_cell.angle_gamma   90.00
#
_symmetry.space_group_name_H-M   'P 1'
#
loop_
_entity.id
_entity.type
_entity.pdbx_description
1 polymer ?
#
loop_
_entity_poly.entity_id
_entity_poly.type
_entity_poly.pdbx_seq_one_letter_code
_entity_poly.pdbx_strand_id
1 'polypeptide(L)'
;MANKPIDSNPILDSALNWHYPEFAEEHGTEKVVAFGDHSHKCPIYVRKIPPCTASCPAGNDIRSWLTIVQQSQLKNRSWRESYELAWHEASKTTPFPASCGRVCPYPCESQCNRTQKNDGAVNIAAFERWLGDFGINHGLQHKKLSPEVMDKKIAVIGAGP
;
A
#
# COMPACT_ATOMS: atom_id res chain seq x y z
N MET A 1 -16.26 -16.88 -26.86
CA MET A 1 -14.81 -16.48 -26.82
C MET A 1 -14.46 -16.27 -25.36
N ALA A 2 -13.73 -17.19 -24.76
CA ALA A 2 -13.33 -17.08 -23.37
C ALA A 2 -12.32 -15.93 -23.21
N ASN A 3 -12.62 -14.97 -22.37
CA ASN A 3 -11.69 -13.90 -21.98
C ASN A 3 -10.45 -14.56 -21.34
N LYS A 4 -9.34 -14.51 -22.05
CA LYS A 4 -8.04 -14.85 -21.49
C LYS A 4 -7.77 -13.92 -20.31
N PRO A 5 -7.38 -14.44 -19.15
CA PRO A 5 -7.03 -13.57 -18.01
C PRO A 5 -5.94 -12.57 -18.44
N ILE A 6 -6.06 -11.34 -17.98
CA ILE A 6 -5.08 -10.27 -18.24
C ILE A 6 -3.66 -10.69 -17.78
N ASP A 7 -3.60 -11.62 -16.83
CA ASP A 7 -2.38 -12.20 -16.27
C ASP A 7 -1.56 -13.04 -17.28
N SER A 8 -2.08 -13.26 -18.49
CA SER A 8 -1.39 -14.03 -19.55
C SER A 8 -0.93 -13.17 -20.73
N ASN A 9 -0.84 -11.85 -20.57
CA ASN A 9 -0.28 -10.98 -21.60
C ASN A 9 1.26 -11.00 -21.52
N PRO A 10 1.96 -11.65 -22.48
CA PRO A 10 3.41 -11.82 -22.42
C PRO A 10 4.17 -10.47 -22.41
N ILE A 11 3.56 -9.39 -22.90
CA ILE A 11 4.17 -8.06 -22.88
C ILE A 11 4.06 -7.46 -21.48
N LEU A 12 2.92 -7.66 -20.78
CA LEU A 12 2.77 -7.21 -19.39
C LEU A 12 3.63 -8.06 -18.44
N ASP A 13 3.67 -9.38 -18.68
CA ASP A 13 4.49 -10.28 -17.86
C ASP A 13 5.98 -10.00 -18.07
N SER A 14 6.43 -9.69 -19.28
CA SER A 14 7.82 -9.31 -19.51
C SER A 14 8.15 -7.93 -18.92
N ALA A 15 7.19 -7.01 -18.85
CA ALA A 15 7.37 -5.69 -18.23
C ALA A 15 7.28 -5.75 -16.71
N LEU A 16 6.54 -6.71 -16.14
CA LEU A 16 6.42 -6.93 -14.69
C LEU A 16 7.49 -7.87 -14.15
N ASN A 17 7.96 -8.82 -14.97
CA ASN A 17 9.08 -9.72 -14.70
C ASN A 17 10.43 -9.13 -15.12
N TRP A 18 10.49 -7.87 -15.36
CA TRP A 18 11.77 -7.20 -15.42
C TRP A 18 12.46 -7.44 -14.06
N HIS A 19 13.52 -8.22 -14.08
CA HIS A 19 14.33 -8.76 -12.99
C HIS A 19 14.73 -7.80 -11.85
N TYR A 20 13.81 -6.91 -11.51
CA TYR A 20 14.03 -5.86 -10.53
C TYR A 20 14.17 -6.38 -9.09
N PRO A 21 13.38 -7.39 -8.65
CA PRO A 21 13.55 -7.95 -7.31
C PRO A 21 14.90 -8.67 -7.13
N GLU A 22 15.26 -9.52 -8.08
CA GLU A 22 16.53 -10.26 -8.04
C GLU A 22 17.73 -9.32 -8.14
N PHE A 23 17.62 -8.29 -8.98
CA PHE A 23 18.66 -7.28 -9.13
C PHE A 23 18.83 -6.42 -7.88
N ALA A 24 17.73 -6.09 -7.20
CA ALA A 24 17.75 -5.32 -5.97
C ALA A 24 18.26 -6.12 -4.77
N GLU A 25 17.99 -7.44 -4.73
CA GLU A 25 18.45 -8.34 -3.67
C GLU A 25 19.93 -8.70 -3.84
N GLU A 26 20.37 -8.93 -5.07
CA GLU A 26 21.72 -9.40 -5.35
C GLU A 26 22.77 -8.26 -5.40
N HIS A 27 22.35 -7.08 -5.87
CA HIS A 27 23.29 -5.98 -6.12
C HIS A 27 23.05 -4.72 -5.30
N GLY A 28 21.91 -4.60 -4.64
CA GLY A 28 21.48 -3.35 -3.97
C GLY A 28 21.24 -2.21 -4.97
N THR A 29 20.41 -1.27 -4.59
CA THR A 29 20.06 -0.11 -5.44
C THR A 29 21.27 0.75 -5.77
N GLU A 30 22.26 0.84 -4.88
CA GLU A 30 23.48 1.62 -5.10
C GLU A 30 24.42 1.01 -6.14
N LYS A 31 24.46 -0.34 -6.23
CA LYS A 31 25.29 -1.02 -7.23
C LYS A 31 24.72 -0.94 -8.64
N VAL A 32 23.40 -0.87 -8.79
CA VAL A 32 22.75 -0.67 -10.10
C VAL A 32 23.14 0.70 -10.69
N VAL A 33 23.30 1.70 -9.84
CA VAL A 33 23.73 3.04 -10.26
C VAL A 33 25.24 3.09 -10.58
N ALA A 34 26.02 2.18 -10.00
CA ALA A 34 27.47 2.15 -10.16
C ALA A 34 27.96 1.44 -11.44
N PHE A 35 27.10 0.72 -12.15
CA PHE A 35 27.45 0.18 -13.46
C PHE A 35 27.42 1.29 -14.51
N GLY A 36 28.59 1.87 -14.75
CA GLY A 36 28.82 3.07 -15.56
C GLY A 36 28.47 2.98 -17.06
N ASP A 37 27.76 1.95 -17.50
CA ASP A 37 27.32 1.79 -18.88
C ASP A 37 25.99 2.51 -19.21
N HIS A 38 25.52 3.34 -18.27
CA HIS A 38 24.28 4.08 -18.47
C HIS A 38 24.54 5.40 -19.18
N SER A 39 24.19 5.45 -20.45
CA SER A 39 24.10 6.69 -21.19
C SER A 39 22.95 7.54 -20.62
N HIS A 40 23.10 8.89 -20.61
CA HIS A 40 21.99 9.82 -20.32
C HIS A 40 20.77 9.61 -21.25
N LYS A 41 20.91 8.84 -22.30
CA LYS A 41 19.84 8.45 -23.24
C LYS A 41 19.12 7.17 -22.83
N CYS A 42 19.64 6.44 -21.84
CA CYS A 42 18.97 5.25 -21.31
C CYS A 42 18.17 5.65 -20.07
N PRO A 43 16.82 5.68 -20.10
CA PRO A 43 16.03 6.01 -18.94
C PRO A 43 16.19 4.91 -17.89
N ILE A 44 16.59 5.31 -16.68
CA ILE A 44 16.65 4.42 -15.53
C ILE A 44 15.34 4.60 -14.74
N TYR A 45 14.65 3.50 -14.49
CA TYR A 45 13.48 3.53 -13.62
C TYR A 45 13.92 3.66 -12.16
N VAL A 46 13.70 4.82 -11.58
CA VAL A 46 13.93 5.05 -10.15
C VAL A 46 12.62 4.81 -9.40
N ARG A 47 12.57 3.77 -8.58
CA ARG A 47 11.43 3.52 -7.71
C ARG A 47 11.39 4.59 -6.62
N LYS A 48 10.52 5.58 -6.78
CA LYS A 48 10.30 6.62 -5.77
C LYS A 48 9.16 6.22 -4.84
N ILE A 49 9.37 6.42 -3.55
CA ILE A 49 8.31 6.28 -2.56
C ILE A 49 7.29 7.41 -2.79
N PRO A 50 5.99 7.12 -2.85
CA PRO A 50 4.96 8.16 -2.97
C PRO A 50 5.05 9.16 -1.82
N PRO A 51 4.82 10.47 -2.05
CA PRO A 51 4.90 11.49 -1.00
C PRO A 51 3.99 11.20 0.19
N CYS A 52 2.80 10.65 -0.05
CA CYS A 52 1.88 10.25 1.02
C CYS A 52 2.47 9.17 1.94
N THR A 53 3.15 8.17 1.39
CA THR A 53 3.84 7.14 2.17
C THR A 53 5.09 7.70 2.86
N ALA A 54 5.87 8.51 2.14
CA ALA A 54 7.09 9.12 2.68
C ALA A 54 6.81 10.07 3.86
N SER A 55 5.66 10.73 3.86
CA SER A 55 5.25 11.67 4.90
C SER A 55 4.53 10.99 6.07
N CYS A 56 4.11 9.73 5.92
CA CYS A 56 3.41 9.00 6.95
C CYS A 56 4.38 8.50 8.03
N PRO A 57 4.26 8.91 9.31
CA PRO A 57 5.15 8.43 10.37
C PRO A 57 5.08 6.91 10.60
N ALA A 58 3.93 6.29 10.29
CA ALA A 58 3.73 4.85 10.38
C ALA A 58 4.24 4.10 9.13
N GLY A 59 4.72 4.81 8.10
CA GLY A 59 5.13 4.20 6.84
C GLY A 59 3.99 3.46 6.11
N ASN A 60 2.75 3.92 6.28
CA ASN A 60 1.58 3.27 5.68
C ASN A 60 1.64 3.33 4.15
N ASP A 61 1.50 2.20 3.48
CA ASP A 61 1.44 2.14 2.02
C ASP A 61 0.05 2.56 1.52
N ILE A 62 -0.21 3.85 1.63
CA ILE A 62 -1.47 4.50 1.28
C ILE A 62 -1.83 4.23 -0.18
N ARG A 63 -0.85 4.26 -1.06
CA ARG A 63 -1.08 4.02 -2.48
C ARG A 63 -1.56 2.60 -2.74
N SER A 64 -1.04 1.61 -2.03
CA SER A 64 -1.43 0.22 -2.20
C SER A 64 -2.91 0.00 -1.92
N TRP A 65 -3.39 0.39 -0.72
CA TRP A 65 -4.78 0.14 -0.39
C TRP A 65 -5.78 1.01 -1.18
N LEU A 66 -5.40 2.22 -1.59
CA LEU A 66 -6.20 3.01 -2.55
C LEU A 66 -6.29 2.33 -3.92
N THR A 67 -5.17 1.77 -4.41
CA THR A 67 -5.11 1.06 -5.69
C THR A 67 -5.94 -0.22 -5.66
N ILE A 68 -5.94 -0.96 -4.55
CA ILE A 68 -6.77 -2.14 -4.36
C ILE A 68 -8.25 -1.82 -4.63
N VAL A 69 -8.74 -0.71 -4.08
CA VAL A 69 -10.13 -0.28 -4.26
C VAL A 69 -10.36 0.23 -5.68
N GLN A 70 -9.47 1.09 -6.18
CA GLN A 70 -9.58 1.65 -7.53
C GLN A 70 -9.65 0.58 -8.62
N GLN A 71 -8.91 -0.51 -8.45
CA GLN A 71 -8.85 -1.61 -9.42
C GLN A 71 -9.92 -2.70 -9.22
N SER A 72 -10.94 -2.46 -8.41
CA SER A 72 -11.97 -3.47 -8.11
C SER A 72 -12.59 -4.06 -9.36
N GLN A 73 -13.05 -3.21 -10.27
CA GLN A 73 -13.68 -3.64 -11.53
C GLN A 73 -12.70 -4.33 -12.46
N LEU A 74 -11.49 -3.79 -12.61
CA LEU A 74 -10.44 -4.36 -13.46
C LEU A 74 -10.06 -5.77 -13.03
N LYS A 75 -10.08 -6.03 -11.73
CA LYS A 75 -9.77 -7.34 -11.13
C LYS A 75 -10.99 -8.22 -10.91
N ASN A 76 -12.17 -7.85 -11.42
CA ASN A 76 -13.43 -8.56 -11.24
C ASN A 76 -13.75 -8.87 -9.78
N ARG A 77 -13.40 -7.95 -8.88
CA ARG A 77 -13.69 -8.05 -7.44
C ARG A 77 -14.95 -7.26 -7.09
N SER A 78 -15.71 -7.77 -6.14
CA SER A 78 -16.78 -6.99 -5.53
C SER A 78 -16.19 -5.81 -4.75
N TRP A 79 -16.99 -4.74 -4.57
CA TRP A 79 -16.59 -3.61 -3.72
C TRP A 79 -16.27 -4.05 -2.30
N ARG A 80 -17.08 -4.96 -1.75
CA ARG A 80 -16.87 -5.51 -0.41
C ARG A 80 -15.52 -6.19 -0.28
N GLU A 81 -15.21 -7.11 -1.18
CA GLU A 81 -13.93 -7.82 -1.21
C GLU A 81 -12.74 -6.86 -1.33
N SER A 82 -12.87 -5.83 -2.18
CA SER A 82 -11.84 -4.82 -2.34
C SER A 82 -11.64 -3.99 -1.07
N TYR A 83 -12.71 -3.66 -0.35
CA TYR A 83 -12.60 -2.96 0.93
C TYR A 83 -11.99 -3.84 2.03
N GLU A 84 -12.35 -5.12 2.09
CA GLU A 84 -11.74 -6.07 3.02
C GLU A 84 -10.23 -6.20 2.77
N LEU A 85 -9.81 -6.35 1.51
CA LEU A 85 -8.41 -6.40 1.13
C LEU A 85 -7.68 -5.08 1.45
N ALA A 86 -8.29 -3.94 1.15
CA ALA A 86 -7.72 -2.63 1.45
C ALA A 86 -7.58 -2.41 2.96
N TRP A 87 -8.56 -2.84 3.75
CA TRP A 87 -8.50 -2.80 5.21
C TRP A 87 -7.33 -3.65 5.75
N HIS A 88 -7.17 -4.87 5.24
CA HIS A 88 -6.05 -5.72 5.63
C HIS A 88 -4.69 -5.11 5.24
N GLU A 89 -4.63 -4.44 4.08
CA GLU A 89 -3.40 -3.78 3.65
C GLU A 89 -3.06 -2.58 4.54
N ALA A 90 -4.03 -1.70 4.80
CA ALA A 90 -3.86 -0.56 5.68
C ALA A 90 -3.48 -0.98 7.12
N SER A 91 -4.08 -2.07 7.59
CA SER A 91 -3.90 -2.58 8.96
C SER A 91 -2.52 -3.19 9.22
N LYS A 92 -1.70 -3.41 8.20
CA LYS A 92 -0.32 -3.90 8.38
C LYS A 92 0.55 -2.93 9.16
N THR A 93 0.32 -1.63 8.96
CA THR A 93 1.10 -0.56 9.60
C THR A 93 0.25 0.33 10.49
N THR A 94 -1.06 0.39 10.26
CA THR A 94 -2.03 1.17 11.04
C THR A 94 -3.08 0.23 11.62
N PRO A 95 -2.85 -0.38 12.78
CA PRO A 95 -3.77 -1.39 13.32
C PRO A 95 -5.14 -0.84 13.72
N PHE A 96 -5.27 0.47 13.89
CA PHE A 96 -6.51 1.16 14.25
C PHE A 96 -6.89 2.25 13.24
N PRO A 97 -7.20 1.90 11.98
CA PRO A 97 -7.43 2.90 10.93
C PRO A 97 -8.63 3.81 11.24
N ALA A 98 -9.66 3.31 11.92
CA ALA A 98 -10.80 4.14 12.36
C ALA A 98 -10.38 5.27 13.29
N SER A 99 -9.48 5.01 14.25
CA SER A 99 -8.97 6.00 15.19
C SER A 99 -7.96 6.93 14.52
N CYS A 100 -7.01 6.37 13.76
CA CYS A 100 -6.01 7.15 13.05
C CYS A 100 -6.66 8.13 12.07
N GLY A 101 -7.65 7.70 11.30
CA GLY A 101 -8.40 8.56 10.39
C GLY A 101 -9.22 9.67 11.07
N ARG A 102 -9.27 9.72 12.41
CA ARG A 102 -9.92 10.78 13.18
C ARG A 102 -8.97 11.76 13.85
N VAL A 103 -7.80 11.27 14.27
CA VAL A 103 -6.89 12.05 15.13
C VAL A 103 -5.57 12.43 14.46
N CYS A 104 -5.24 11.79 13.34
CA CYS A 104 -4.01 12.06 12.62
C CYS A 104 -3.99 13.49 12.04
N PRO A 105 -2.87 14.22 12.10
CA PRO A 105 -2.73 15.55 11.49
C PRO A 105 -2.58 15.52 9.96
N TYR A 106 -2.66 14.37 9.32
CA TYR A 106 -2.68 14.14 7.87
C TYR A 106 -1.50 14.69 7.07
N PRO A 107 -0.25 14.42 7.46
CA PRO A 107 0.89 14.90 6.69
C PRO A 107 0.93 14.33 5.26
N CYS A 108 0.31 13.17 5.04
CA CYS A 108 0.15 12.56 3.72
C CYS A 108 -0.67 13.42 2.75
N GLU A 109 -1.68 14.15 3.24
CA GLU A 109 -2.51 15.06 2.43
C GLU A 109 -1.77 16.37 2.16
N SER A 110 -1.10 16.94 3.16
CA SER A 110 -0.34 18.18 2.99
C SER A 110 0.82 18.05 1.99
N GLN A 111 1.40 16.87 1.87
CA GLN A 111 2.48 16.56 0.92
C GLN A 111 1.98 15.93 -0.39
N CYS A 112 0.68 15.95 -0.63
CA CYS A 112 0.10 15.34 -1.83
C CYS A 112 0.50 16.11 -3.10
N ASN A 113 1.04 15.40 -4.10
CA ASN A 113 1.42 16.00 -5.38
C ASN A 113 0.25 16.65 -6.14
N ARG A 114 -0.98 16.23 -5.89
CA ARG A 114 -2.17 16.82 -6.51
C ARG A 114 -2.40 18.28 -6.07
N THR A 115 -2.04 18.58 -4.83
CA THR A 115 -2.13 19.95 -4.30
C THR A 115 -1.31 20.93 -5.14
N GLN A 116 -0.15 20.51 -5.64
CA GLN A 116 0.71 21.34 -6.49
C GLN A 116 0.11 21.64 -7.87
N LYS A 117 -0.90 20.87 -8.26
CA LYS A 117 -1.62 21.02 -9.55
C LYS A 117 -2.98 21.73 -9.39
N ASN A 118 -3.24 22.36 -8.26
CA ASN A 118 -4.55 22.97 -7.91
C ASN A 118 -5.73 22.00 -8.01
N ASP A 119 -5.47 20.70 -7.87
CA ASP A 119 -6.47 19.63 -7.98
C ASP A 119 -6.95 19.13 -6.60
N GLY A 120 -6.46 19.76 -5.54
CA GLY A 120 -6.70 19.36 -4.16
C GLY A 120 -5.98 18.06 -3.78
N ALA A 121 -5.77 17.86 -2.50
CA ALA A 121 -5.21 16.60 -1.98
C ALA A 121 -6.21 15.45 -2.15
N VAL A 122 -5.69 14.22 -2.25
CA VAL A 122 -6.53 13.04 -2.06
C VAL A 122 -7.00 13.01 -0.62
N ASN A 123 -8.28 12.86 -0.38
CA ASN A 123 -8.87 12.82 0.97
C ASN A 123 -8.60 11.47 1.64
N ILE A 124 -7.34 11.25 2.02
CA ILE A 124 -6.82 9.99 2.55
C ILE A 124 -7.40 9.72 3.94
N ALA A 125 -7.44 10.74 4.77
CA ALA A 125 -7.92 10.65 6.13
C ALA A 125 -9.39 10.23 6.23
N ALA A 126 -10.25 10.84 5.42
CA ALA A 126 -11.66 10.48 5.39
C ALA A 126 -11.86 9.05 4.90
N PHE A 127 -11.07 8.62 3.92
CA PHE A 127 -11.16 7.25 3.43
C PHE A 127 -10.58 6.25 4.43
N GLU A 128 -9.47 6.55 5.09
CA GLU A 128 -8.90 5.72 6.16
C GLU A 128 -9.90 5.55 7.31
N ARG A 129 -10.52 6.64 7.74
CA ARG A 129 -11.60 6.62 8.75
C ARG A 129 -12.74 5.70 8.33
N TRP A 130 -13.25 5.91 7.10
CA TRP A 130 -14.34 5.11 6.57
C TRP A 130 -13.97 3.64 6.48
N LEU A 131 -12.76 3.33 5.99
CA LEU A 131 -12.24 1.98 5.87
C LEU A 131 -12.11 1.30 7.24
N GLY A 132 -11.68 2.06 8.25
CA GLY A 132 -11.63 1.58 9.63
C GLY A 132 -13.02 1.27 10.20
N ASP A 133 -13.99 2.18 10.00
CA ASP A 133 -15.37 1.97 10.40
C ASP A 133 -16.01 0.77 9.66
N PHE A 134 -15.69 0.60 8.38
CA PHE A 134 -16.07 -0.57 7.60
C PHE A 134 -15.55 -1.86 8.25
N GLY A 135 -14.29 -1.90 8.63
CA GLY A 135 -13.69 -3.07 9.31
C GLY A 135 -14.39 -3.40 10.62
N ILE A 136 -14.70 -2.40 11.45
CA ILE A 136 -15.44 -2.58 12.70
C ILE A 136 -16.85 -3.12 12.43
N ASN A 137 -17.59 -2.50 11.51
CA ASN A 137 -18.96 -2.86 11.21
C ASN A 137 -19.09 -4.28 10.60
N HIS A 138 -18.04 -4.78 9.96
CA HIS A 138 -18.00 -6.11 9.37
C HIS A 138 -17.25 -7.13 10.22
N GLY A 139 -16.81 -6.76 11.43
CA GLY A 139 -16.11 -7.65 12.35
C GLY A 139 -14.78 -8.17 11.81
N LEU A 140 -14.09 -7.37 10.97
CA LEU A 140 -12.82 -7.77 10.42
C LEU A 140 -11.75 -7.87 11.52
N GLN A 141 -10.93 -8.89 11.45
CA GLN A 141 -9.88 -9.15 12.43
C GLN A 141 -8.50 -9.12 11.77
N HIS A 142 -7.51 -8.67 12.52
CA HIS A 142 -6.13 -8.70 12.07
C HIS A 142 -5.67 -10.15 11.85
N LYS A 143 -4.91 -10.36 10.78
CA LYS A 143 -4.31 -11.67 10.52
C LYS A 143 -3.26 -11.97 11.58
N LYS A 144 -3.26 -13.19 12.09
CA LYS A 144 -2.18 -13.67 12.95
C LYS A 144 -0.88 -13.68 12.14
N LEU A 145 0.18 -13.11 12.70
CA LEU A 145 1.50 -13.08 12.08
C LEU A 145 2.22 -14.42 12.17
N SER A 146 1.95 -15.19 13.22
CA SER A 146 2.51 -16.54 13.39
C SER A 146 1.38 -17.52 13.73
N PRO A 147 1.39 -18.73 13.15
CA PRO A 147 0.50 -19.81 13.56
C PRO A 147 0.92 -20.44 14.88
N GLU A 148 2.15 -20.20 15.35
CA GLU A 148 2.67 -20.79 16.57
C GLU A 148 2.00 -20.19 17.80
N VAL A 149 1.56 -21.08 18.69
CA VAL A 149 1.06 -20.70 20.00
C VAL A 149 2.26 -20.73 20.97
N MET A 150 2.68 -19.56 21.40
CA MET A 150 3.71 -19.47 22.42
C MET A 150 3.10 -19.68 23.81
N ASP A 151 3.75 -20.47 24.67
CA ASP A 151 3.38 -20.62 26.07
C ASP A 151 3.82 -19.41 26.89
N LYS A 152 3.36 -18.22 26.46
CA LYS A 152 3.62 -16.95 27.12
C LYS A 152 2.31 -16.22 27.37
N LYS A 153 2.16 -15.71 28.58
CA LYS A 153 1.01 -14.89 28.98
C LYS A 153 1.41 -13.42 28.97
N ILE A 154 0.63 -12.60 28.28
CA ILE A 154 0.81 -11.15 28.23
C ILE A 154 -0.43 -10.51 28.82
N ALA A 155 -0.25 -9.62 29.77
CA ALA A 155 -1.32 -8.79 30.30
C ALA A 155 -1.24 -7.39 29.68
N VAL A 156 -2.35 -6.91 29.13
CA VAL A 156 -2.49 -5.53 28.66
C VAL A 156 -3.35 -4.78 29.68
N ILE A 157 -2.79 -3.74 30.27
CA ILE A 157 -3.47 -2.92 31.28
C ILE A 157 -3.83 -1.59 30.61
N GLY A 158 -5.15 -1.36 30.43
CA GLY A 158 -5.67 -0.21 29.70
C GLY A 158 -5.74 -0.43 28.18
N ALA A 159 -6.44 0.46 27.51
CA ALA A 159 -6.62 0.44 26.05
C ALA A 159 -6.09 1.71 25.38
N GLY A 160 -5.43 2.59 26.11
CA GLY A 160 -5.01 3.92 25.67
C GLY A 160 -6.14 4.96 25.69
N PRO A 161 -5.84 6.22 25.37
CA PRO A 161 -6.83 7.29 25.31
C PRO A 161 -7.81 7.09 24.17
#